data_bdb85b86f25f0db668b37e69bb93acb4
#
_entry.id   bdb85b86f25f0db668b37e69bb93acb4
#
_cell.length_a   1.000
_cell.length_b   1.000
_cell.length_c   1.000
_cell.angle_alpha   90.00
_cell.angle_beta   90.00
_cell.angle_gamma   90.00
#
_symmetry.space_group_name_H-M   'P 1'
#
loop_
_entity.id
_entity.type
_entity.pdbx_description
1 polymer ?
#
loop_
_entity_poly.entity_id
_entity_poly.type
_entity_poly.pdbx_seq_one_letter_code
_entity_poly.pdbx_strand_id
1 'polypeptide(L)' 'MVKVSLTPLTRDEHLAWCKGRALEYVAAGDLARAVAGMAADLKAHTDTDNPALDGLERIGTMYASDGDKAAVQRWIERFQ' A
#
# COMPACT_ATOMS: atom_id res chain seq x y z
N MET A 1 -16.55 12.80 -21.96
CA MET A 1 -17.30 11.68 -21.36
C MET A 1 -16.37 10.85 -20.50
N VAL A 2 -16.81 10.55 -19.33
CA VAL A 2 -16.02 9.67 -18.47
C VAL A 2 -16.31 8.24 -18.86
N LYS A 3 -15.29 7.52 -19.17
CA LYS A 3 -15.42 6.11 -19.38
C LYS A 3 -15.35 5.39 -18.04
N VAL A 4 -16.44 4.77 -17.66
CA VAL A 4 -16.44 3.91 -16.50
C VAL A 4 -16.01 2.53 -16.94
N SER A 5 -14.89 2.08 -16.42
CA SER A 5 -14.47 0.73 -16.70
C SER A 5 -15.29 -0.25 -15.88
N LEU A 6 -15.93 -1.18 -16.55
CA LEU A 6 -16.62 -2.28 -15.91
C LEU A 6 -15.70 -3.49 -15.74
N THR A 7 -14.50 -3.40 -16.29
CA THR A 7 -13.50 -4.45 -16.16
C THR A 7 -12.78 -4.28 -14.82
N PRO A 8 -12.70 -5.32 -14.00
CA PRO A 8 -11.93 -5.23 -12.77
C PRO A 8 -10.47 -4.90 -13.07
N LEU A 9 -9.83 -4.17 -12.17
CA LEU A 9 -8.40 -3.91 -12.28
C LEU A 9 -7.64 -5.23 -12.27
N THR A 10 -6.58 -5.30 -13.08
CA THR A 10 -5.65 -6.41 -12.98
C THR A 10 -4.93 -6.32 -11.63
N ARG A 11 -4.28 -7.42 -11.24
CA ARG A 11 -3.48 -7.43 -10.02
C ARG A 11 -2.41 -6.33 -10.05
N ASP A 12 -1.73 -6.19 -11.18
CA ASP A 12 -0.67 -5.19 -11.31
C ASP A 12 -1.22 -3.77 -11.24
N GLU A 13 -2.37 -3.51 -11.85
CA GLU A 13 -3.01 -2.21 -11.78
C GLU A 13 -3.46 -1.88 -10.35
N HIS A 14 -4.05 -2.85 -9.67
CA HIS A 14 -4.48 -2.65 -8.28
C HIS A 14 -3.28 -2.40 -7.37
N LEU A 15 -2.21 -3.18 -7.55
CA LEU A 15 -0.99 -3.01 -6.77
C LEU A 15 -0.39 -1.62 -7.00
N ALA A 16 -0.32 -1.17 -8.24
CA ALA A 16 0.18 0.17 -8.56
C ALA A 16 -0.67 1.26 -7.90
N TRP A 17 -1.98 1.09 -7.88
CA TRP A 17 -2.88 2.02 -7.23
C TRP A 17 -2.64 2.07 -5.72
N CYS A 18 -2.48 0.91 -5.08
CA CYS A 18 -2.18 0.82 -3.65
C CYS A 18 -0.88 1.55 -3.32
N LYS A 19 0.16 1.32 -4.10
CA LYS A 19 1.45 1.97 -3.93
C LYS A 19 1.33 3.48 -4.09
N GLY A 20 0.62 3.94 -5.10
CA GLY A 20 0.43 5.36 -5.36
C GLY A 20 -0.24 6.07 -4.19
N ARG A 21 -1.30 5.48 -3.65
CA ARG A 21 -1.98 6.03 -2.47
C ARG A 21 -1.07 6.08 -1.26
N ALA A 22 -0.35 5.01 -1.01
CA ALA A 22 0.56 4.95 0.14
C ALA A 22 1.67 5.99 0.01
N LEU A 23 2.24 6.16 -1.18
CA LEU A 23 3.29 7.15 -1.40
C LEU A 23 2.78 8.59 -1.24
N GLU A 24 1.51 8.85 -1.53
CA GLU A 24 0.91 10.16 -1.25
C GLU A 24 0.91 10.46 0.25
N TYR A 25 0.57 9.48 1.08
CA TYR A 25 0.64 9.64 2.53
C TYR A 25 2.08 9.85 3.01
N VAL A 26 3.04 9.15 2.42
CA VAL A 26 4.46 9.34 2.73
C VAL A 26 4.87 10.77 2.42
N ALA A 27 4.49 11.29 1.28
CA ALA A 27 4.79 12.67 0.88
C ALA A 27 4.16 13.68 1.83
N ALA A 28 2.99 13.37 2.38
CA ALA A 28 2.31 14.21 3.36
C ALA A 28 2.89 14.08 4.77
N GLY A 29 3.83 13.17 4.99
CA GLY A 29 4.41 12.92 6.31
C GLY A 29 3.57 12.01 7.20
N ASP A 30 2.53 11.40 6.67
CA ASP A 30 1.64 10.51 7.43
C ASP A 30 2.04 9.05 7.21
N LEU A 31 3.12 8.65 7.86
CA LEU A 31 3.68 7.32 7.68
C LEU A 31 2.76 6.22 8.21
N ALA A 32 2.07 6.48 9.29
CA ALA A 32 1.15 5.50 9.87
C ALA A 32 0.02 5.16 8.90
N ARG A 33 -0.57 6.18 8.25
CA ARG A 33 -1.61 5.95 7.25
C ARG A 33 -1.07 5.31 5.99
N ALA A 34 0.17 5.66 5.61
CA ALA A 34 0.80 5.03 4.45
C ALA A 34 0.84 3.51 4.63
N VAL A 35 1.26 3.04 5.80
CA VAL A 35 1.35 1.61 6.09
C VAL A 35 -0.02 0.98 6.24
N ALA A 36 -0.87 1.56 7.09
CA ALA A 36 -2.21 1.00 7.34
C ALA A 36 -3.08 1.00 6.09
N GLY A 37 -3.02 2.07 5.31
CA GLY A 37 -3.77 2.19 4.07
C GLY A 37 -3.29 1.19 3.02
N MET A 38 -1.98 1.02 2.88
CA MET A 38 -1.42 0.02 1.97
C MET A 38 -1.91 -1.39 2.32
N ALA A 39 -1.82 -1.77 3.59
CA ALA A 39 -2.26 -3.08 4.03
C ALA A 39 -3.76 -3.29 3.80
N ALA A 40 -4.58 -2.29 4.13
CA ALA A 40 -6.02 -2.37 3.93
C ALA A 40 -6.38 -2.48 2.44
N ASP A 41 -5.73 -1.69 1.60
CA ASP A 41 -5.99 -1.71 0.16
C ASP A 41 -5.59 -3.05 -0.46
N LEU A 42 -4.47 -3.63 -0.02
CA LEU A 42 -4.05 -4.96 -0.50
C LEU A 42 -5.02 -6.05 -0.06
N LYS A 43 -5.54 -5.97 1.15
CA LYS A 43 -6.50 -6.96 1.66
C LYS A 43 -7.88 -6.83 1.02
N ALA A 44 -8.19 -5.67 0.47
CA ALA A 44 -9.49 -5.42 -0.15
C ALA A 44 -9.68 -6.15 -1.47
N HIS A 45 -8.61 -6.66 -2.08
CA HIS A 45 -8.68 -7.33 -3.37
C HIS A 45 -8.07 -8.73 -3.27
N THR A 46 -8.82 -9.73 -3.76
CA THR A 46 -8.44 -11.14 -3.65
C THR A 46 -7.05 -11.41 -4.25
N ASP A 47 -6.72 -10.75 -5.36
CA ASP A 47 -5.47 -10.99 -6.07
C ASP A 47 -4.24 -10.49 -5.31
N THR A 48 -4.43 -9.54 -4.38
CA THR A 48 -3.32 -8.97 -3.60
C THR A 48 -3.38 -9.39 -2.12
N ASP A 49 -4.50 -9.97 -1.69
CA ASP A 49 -4.62 -10.42 -0.31
C ASP A 49 -3.86 -11.74 -0.12
N ASN A 50 -3.09 -11.84 0.96
CA ASN A 50 -2.41 -13.08 1.31
C ASN A 50 -2.09 -13.09 2.81
N PRO A 51 -1.84 -14.29 3.38
CA PRO A 51 -1.59 -14.41 4.82
C PRO A 51 -0.34 -13.69 5.32
N ALA A 52 0.61 -13.41 4.44
CA ALA A 52 1.85 -12.72 4.83
C ALA A 52 1.63 -11.23 5.11
N LEU A 53 0.48 -10.66 4.70
CA LEU A 53 0.24 -9.21 4.86
C LEU A 53 0.27 -8.76 6.31
N ASP A 54 -0.22 -9.57 7.24
CA ASP A 54 -0.21 -9.19 8.65
C ASP A 54 1.22 -9.00 9.17
N GLY A 55 2.12 -9.90 8.81
CA GLY A 55 3.53 -9.77 9.19
C GLY A 55 4.20 -8.60 8.50
N LEU A 56 3.90 -8.38 7.22
CA LEU A 56 4.44 -7.27 6.47
C LEU A 56 3.94 -5.94 7.02
N GLU A 57 2.68 -5.87 7.42
CA GLU A 57 2.12 -4.68 8.04
C GLU A 57 2.82 -4.33 9.34
N ARG A 58 3.16 -5.33 10.16
CA ARG A 58 3.91 -5.12 11.40
C ARG A 58 5.26 -4.48 11.13
N ILE A 59 5.96 -4.96 10.12
CA ILE A 59 7.26 -4.41 9.74
C ILE A 59 7.10 -2.96 9.31
N GLY A 60 6.14 -2.67 8.44
CA GLY A 60 5.86 -1.31 8.01
C GLY A 60 5.49 -0.39 9.18
N THR A 61 4.69 -0.89 10.11
CA THR A 61 4.29 -0.13 11.30
C THR A 61 5.50 0.23 12.17
N MET A 62 6.47 -0.68 12.30
CA MET A 62 7.71 -0.38 13.00
C MET A 62 8.45 0.79 12.36
N TYR A 63 8.59 0.78 11.04
CA TYR A 63 9.24 1.87 10.33
C TYR A 63 8.50 3.18 10.51
N ALA A 64 7.16 3.14 10.47
CA ALA A 64 6.34 4.33 10.66
C ALA A 64 6.49 4.88 12.09
N SER A 65 6.52 4.00 13.09
CA SER A 65 6.71 4.40 14.49
C SER A 65 8.07 5.04 14.73
N ASP A 66 9.07 4.58 13.99
CA ASP A 66 10.43 5.16 14.07
C ASP A 66 10.54 6.49 13.32
N GLY A 67 9.50 6.89 12.60
CA GLY A 67 9.54 8.08 11.77
C GLY A 67 10.47 7.95 10.57
N ASP A 68 10.78 6.73 10.16
CA ASP A 68 11.73 6.45 9.08
C ASP A 68 11.03 6.48 7.72
N LYS A 69 10.90 7.68 7.17
CA LYS A 69 10.23 7.91 5.90
C LYS A 69 10.84 7.08 4.77
N ALA A 70 12.15 7.02 4.69
CA ALA A 70 12.85 6.28 3.64
C ALA A 70 12.57 4.78 3.75
N ALA A 71 12.53 4.24 4.98
CA ALA A 71 12.23 2.84 5.17
C ALA A 71 10.79 2.51 4.79
N VAL A 72 9.83 3.37 5.15
CA VAL A 72 8.43 3.19 4.75
C VAL A 72 8.29 3.23 3.24
N GLN A 73 8.95 4.17 2.58
CA GLN A 73 8.93 4.26 1.12
C GLN A 73 9.48 2.99 0.48
N ARG A 74 10.62 2.49 0.95
CA ARG A 74 11.19 1.24 0.43
C ARG A 74 10.26 0.06 0.70
N TRP A 75 9.63 0.02 1.86
CA TRP A 75 8.67 -1.03 2.21
C TRP A 75 7.50 -1.06 1.21
N ILE A 76 6.96 0.11 0.86
CA ILE A 76 5.89 0.21 -0.14
C ILE A 76 6.38 -0.27 -1.51
N GLU A 77 7.54 0.16 -1.93
CA GLU A 77 8.06 -0.12 -3.27
C GLU A 77 8.45 -1.59 -3.46
N ARG A 78 8.68 -2.33 -2.39
CA ARG A 78 9.05 -3.74 -2.47
C ARG A 78 7.88 -4.68 -2.75
N PHE A 79 6.66 -4.24 -2.59
CA PHE A 79 5.51 -5.08 -2.92
C PHE A 79 5.46 -5.38 -4.42
N GLN A 80 5.21 -6.63 -4.76
CA GLN A 80 5.15 -7.09 -6.14
C GLN A 80 3.93 -7.96 -6.40
#